data_4818d6df737e4061b20d6a28f96e7b8f
#
_entry.id   4818d6df737e4061b20d6a28f96e7b8f
#
_cell.length_a   1.000
_cell.length_b   1.000
_cell.length_c   1.000
_cell.angle_alpha   90.00
_cell.angle_beta   90.00
_cell.angle_gamma   90.00
#
_symmetry.space_group_name_H-M   'P 1'
#
loop_
_entity.id
_entity.type
_entity.pdbx_description
1 polymer ?
#
loop_
_entity_poly.entity_id
_entity_poly.type
_entity_poly.pdbx_seq_one_letter_code
_entity_poly.pdbx_strand_id
1 'polypeptide(L)'
;MEFFGEGLPGVDPAALPGKLIVIEGADGSGRSTQIELLRNHLESRGHATVNVGLKRSTLVSGELAEAKKGNVLGEITRSLFYATDFADQLENRILPALRAGFVVLADRYIYTLMARDIVRGADREWVRSLYGIALVPDLVIYLRVSPAQLLERNFSKNPTLDYWEAGMDLGLSRDIVDSFFKYQRLIHQEFNRMREEFRFEVINGNRSIRAVGRDVVAQIDSILEG
;
A
#
# COMPACT_ATOMS: atom_id res chain seq x y z
N MET A 1 -15.65 0.70 11.37
CA MET A 1 -14.17 0.49 11.35
C MET A 1 -13.65 0.16 12.73
N GLU A 2 -12.43 -0.36 12.84
CA GLU A 2 -11.71 -0.61 14.09
C GLU A 2 -10.23 -0.25 13.89
N PHE A 3 -9.47 -0.15 14.96
CA PHE A 3 -8.03 0.00 14.87
C PHE A 3 -7.32 -1.35 14.70
N PHE A 4 -6.19 -1.33 14.02
CA PHE A 4 -5.32 -2.48 13.83
C PHE A 4 -4.65 -2.97 15.13
N GLY A 5 -4.42 -2.05 16.07
CA GLY A 5 -3.88 -2.28 17.40
C GLY A 5 -4.51 -1.36 18.44
N GLU A 6 -3.69 -0.73 19.28
CA GLU A 6 -4.17 0.12 20.39
C GLU A 6 -4.91 1.38 19.94
N GLY A 7 -4.67 1.84 18.70
CA GLY A 7 -5.33 3.00 18.12
C GLY A 7 -4.78 4.34 18.59
N LEU A 8 -5.59 5.39 18.34
CA LEU A 8 -5.27 6.77 18.72
C LEU A 8 -6.16 7.24 19.85
N PRO A 9 -5.61 7.88 20.90
CA PRO A 9 -6.40 8.47 21.97
C PRO A 9 -7.42 9.47 21.44
N GLY A 10 -8.67 9.37 21.93
CA GLY A 10 -9.75 10.30 21.57
C GLY A 10 -10.35 10.12 20.17
N VAL A 11 -10.02 9.04 19.46
CA VAL A 11 -10.63 8.69 18.18
C VAL A 11 -11.52 7.46 18.36
N ASP A 12 -12.80 7.60 18.09
CA ASP A 12 -13.75 6.48 17.99
C ASP A 12 -13.86 6.05 16.50
N PRO A 13 -13.29 4.91 16.11
CA PRO A 13 -13.37 4.46 14.72
C PRO A 13 -14.78 4.04 14.28
N ALA A 14 -15.64 3.67 15.22
CA ALA A 14 -17.03 3.31 14.91
C ALA A 14 -17.88 4.53 14.51
N ALA A 15 -17.48 5.73 14.94
CA ALA A 15 -18.14 6.99 14.61
C ALA A 15 -17.72 7.61 13.26
N LEU A 16 -16.84 6.95 12.50
CA LEU A 16 -16.35 7.44 11.20
C LEU A 16 -17.33 7.03 10.07
N PRO A 17 -18.07 7.98 9.45
CA PRO A 17 -19.04 7.65 8.40
C PRO A 17 -18.40 7.34 7.04
N GLY A 18 -17.17 7.78 6.80
CA GLY A 18 -16.45 7.54 5.54
C GLY A 18 -16.01 6.09 5.37
N LYS A 19 -15.44 5.79 4.21
CA LYS A 19 -14.92 4.45 3.87
C LYS A 19 -13.43 4.52 3.55
N LEU A 20 -12.66 3.55 4.05
CA LEU A 20 -11.24 3.39 3.74
C LEU A 20 -11.04 2.19 2.82
N ILE A 21 -10.60 2.45 1.60
CA ILE A 21 -10.36 1.45 0.56
C ILE A 21 -8.87 1.47 0.22
N VAL A 22 -8.23 0.31 0.29
CA VAL A 22 -6.81 0.14 0.04
C VAL A 22 -6.58 -0.68 -1.22
N ILE A 23 -5.70 -0.20 -2.11
CA ILE A 23 -5.22 -0.99 -3.24
C ILE A 23 -3.73 -1.28 -3.03
N GLU A 24 -3.44 -2.56 -2.82
CA GLU A 24 -2.10 -3.10 -2.61
C GLU A 24 -1.54 -3.77 -3.87
N GLY A 25 -0.24 -3.90 -3.92
CA GLY A 25 0.48 -4.58 -5.00
C GLY A 25 1.89 -4.06 -5.19
N ALA A 26 2.70 -4.78 -5.97
CA ALA A 26 4.06 -4.40 -6.31
C ALA A 26 4.14 -3.17 -7.24
N ASP A 27 5.31 -2.58 -7.39
CA ASP A 27 5.54 -1.54 -8.39
C ASP A 27 5.35 -2.12 -9.80
N GLY A 28 4.63 -1.38 -10.66
CA GLY A 28 4.20 -1.90 -11.96
C GLY A 28 2.92 -2.74 -11.95
N SER A 29 2.28 -2.98 -10.79
CA SER A 29 1.03 -3.75 -10.75
C SER A 29 -0.19 -3.02 -11.34
N GLY A 30 -0.11 -1.71 -11.54
CA GLY A 30 -1.18 -0.90 -12.11
C GLY A 30 -2.09 -0.21 -11.08
N ARG A 31 -1.71 -0.19 -9.80
CA ARG A 31 -2.50 0.45 -8.72
C ARG A 31 -2.93 1.87 -9.03
N SER A 32 -1.97 2.75 -9.38
CA SER A 32 -2.28 4.17 -9.62
C SER A 32 -3.28 4.37 -10.76
N THR A 33 -3.20 3.53 -11.80
CA THR A 33 -4.18 3.54 -12.90
C THR A 33 -5.58 3.12 -12.41
N GLN A 34 -5.65 2.09 -11.56
CA GLN A 34 -6.94 1.63 -11.02
C GLN A 34 -7.52 2.62 -10.02
N ILE A 35 -6.70 3.27 -9.20
CA ILE A 35 -7.15 4.34 -8.29
C ILE A 35 -7.71 5.52 -9.06
N GLU A 36 -7.08 5.93 -10.17
CA GLU A 36 -7.58 7.01 -11.01
C GLU A 36 -8.93 6.68 -11.66
N LEU A 37 -9.06 5.46 -12.22
CA LEU A 37 -10.32 4.98 -12.78
C LEU A 37 -11.43 4.90 -11.73
N LEU A 38 -11.07 4.41 -10.54
CA LEU A 38 -11.98 4.28 -9.41
C LEU A 38 -12.43 5.64 -8.89
N ARG A 39 -11.50 6.58 -8.74
CA ARG A 39 -11.82 7.96 -8.34
C ARG A 39 -12.88 8.55 -9.27
N ASN A 40 -12.64 8.49 -10.59
CA ASN A 40 -13.56 9.02 -11.59
C ASN A 40 -14.94 8.33 -11.52
N HIS A 41 -14.97 7.00 -11.28
CA HIS A 41 -16.20 6.25 -11.09
C HIS A 41 -16.99 6.75 -9.87
N LEU A 42 -16.32 6.86 -8.71
CA LEU A 42 -16.93 7.28 -7.45
C LEU A 42 -17.43 8.73 -7.51
N GLU A 43 -16.61 9.64 -8.02
CA GLU A 43 -16.97 11.05 -8.17
C GLU A 43 -18.15 11.25 -9.13
N SER A 44 -18.24 10.47 -10.21
CA SER A 44 -19.39 10.50 -11.13
C SER A 44 -20.71 10.03 -10.47
N ARG A 45 -20.61 9.26 -9.37
CA ARG A 45 -21.75 8.80 -8.57
C ARG A 45 -22.02 9.69 -7.34
N GLY A 46 -21.30 10.80 -7.22
CA GLY A 46 -21.51 11.80 -6.15
C GLY A 46 -20.74 11.54 -4.85
N HIS A 47 -19.80 10.58 -4.85
CA HIS A 47 -18.93 10.34 -3.70
C HIS A 47 -17.74 11.28 -3.72
N ALA A 48 -17.48 11.99 -2.62
CA ALA A 48 -16.25 12.74 -2.45
C ALA A 48 -15.10 11.78 -2.13
N THR A 49 -13.93 11.97 -2.78
CA THR A 49 -12.77 11.09 -2.62
C THR A 49 -11.52 11.82 -2.14
N VAL A 50 -10.66 11.12 -1.40
CA VAL A 50 -9.32 11.58 -1.03
C VAL A 50 -8.32 10.49 -1.32
N ASN A 51 -7.24 10.84 -2.06
CA ASN A 51 -6.16 9.90 -2.33
C ASN A 51 -5.03 10.08 -1.32
N VAL A 52 -4.62 8.98 -0.71
CA VAL A 52 -3.46 8.85 0.19
C VAL A 52 -2.53 7.74 -0.30
N GLY A 53 -1.41 7.53 0.37
CA GLY A 53 -0.47 6.45 0.02
C GLY A 53 0.93 6.74 0.53
N LEU A 54 1.87 5.82 0.28
CA LEU A 54 3.22 5.93 0.81
C LEU A 54 3.97 7.15 0.26
N LYS A 55 4.78 7.80 1.09
CA LYS A 55 5.59 8.99 0.76
C LYS A 55 4.75 10.17 0.28
N ARG A 56 3.61 10.39 0.89
CA ARG A 56 2.72 11.52 0.56
C ARG A 56 2.50 12.48 1.73
N SER A 57 3.18 12.25 2.86
CA SER A 57 3.28 13.23 3.93
C SER A 57 4.01 14.47 3.44
N THR A 58 3.53 15.63 3.81
CA THR A 58 4.22 16.91 3.55
C THR A 58 5.32 17.17 4.56
N LEU A 59 5.35 16.40 5.66
CA LEU A 59 6.29 16.55 6.76
C LEU A 59 7.64 15.87 6.50
N VAL A 60 7.63 14.61 6.03
CA VAL A 60 8.85 13.77 5.99
C VAL A 60 9.12 13.11 4.64
N SER A 61 8.27 13.26 3.65
CA SER A 61 8.46 12.55 2.38
C SER A 61 9.68 13.01 1.58
N GLY A 62 10.04 14.29 1.70
CA GLY A 62 11.23 14.87 1.08
C GLY A 62 12.52 14.31 1.70
N GLU A 63 12.61 14.36 3.01
CA GLU A 63 13.73 13.85 3.80
C GLU A 63 13.93 12.35 3.61
N LEU A 64 12.83 11.59 3.57
CA LEU A 64 12.86 10.16 3.27
C LEU A 64 13.39 9.88 1.86
N ALA A 65 13.02 10.69 0.87
CA ALA A 65 13.50 10.53 -0.50
C ALA A 65 15.00 10.81 -0.61
N GLU A 66 15.50 11.86 0.04
CA GLU A 66 16.94 12.21 0.07
C GLU A 66 17.76 11.16 0.83
N ALA A 67 17.28 10.73 2.00
CA ALA A 67 17.96 9.71 2.80
C ALA A 67 18.07 8.36 2.07
N LYS A 68 17.08 8.02 1.22
CA LYS A 68 17.14 6.82 0.38
C LYS A 68 18.20 6.90 -0.73
N LYS A 69 18.45 8.09 -1.30
CA LYS A 69 19.50 8.26 -2.33
C LYS A 69 20.89 7.98 -1.78
N GLY A 70 21.15 8.38 -0.54
CA GLY A 70 22.43 8.18 0.13
C GLY A 70 22.69 6.76 0.65
N ASN A 71 21.68 5.89 0.64
CA ASN A 71 21.73 4.54 1.22
C ASN A 71 22.21 4.50 2.69
N VAL A 72 21.89 5.57 3.46
CA VAL A 72 22.42 5.80 4.82
C VAL A 72 21.46 5.37 5.93
N LEU A 73 20.24 4.94 5.60
CA LEU A 73 19.25 4.55 6.60
C LEU A 73 19.41 3.09 7.01
N GLY A 74 19.66 2.87 8.29
CA GLY A 74 19.46 1.55 8.91
C GLY A 74 17.99 1.11 8.83
N GLU A 75 17.75 -0.18 9.01
CA GLU A 75 16.41 -0.78 8.83
C GLU A 75 15.38 -0.14 9.77
N ILE A 76 15.68 -0.05 11.06
CA ILE A 76 14.78 0.53 12.07
C ILE A 76 14.48 2.00 11.74
N THR A 77 15.50 2.79 11.44
CA THR A 77 15.31 4.21 11.10
C THR A 77 14.42 4.38 9.88
N ARG A 78 14.61 3.54 8.85
CA ARG A 78 13.77 3.53 7.66
C ARG A 78 12.30 3.21 7.99
N SER A 79 12.05 2.19 8.81
CA SER A 79 10.70 1.80 9.24
C SER A 79 10.03 2.91 10.03
N LEU A 80 10.77 3.59 10.93
CA LEU A 80 10.26 4.74 11.69
C LEU A 80 9.93 5.95 10.79
N PHE A 81 10.73 6.23 9.77
CA PHE A 81 10.41 7.26 8.78
C PHE A 81 9.11 6.97 8.03
N TYR A 82 8.91 5.71 7.60
CA TYR A 82 7.65 5.32 6.96
C TYR A 82 6.47 5.34 7.93
N ALA A 83 6.67 4.96 9.18
CA ALA A 83 5.64 5.07 10.22
C ALA A 83 5.26 6.52 10.49
N THR A 84 6.24 7.44 10.50
CA THR A 84 5.99 8.89 10.63
C THR A 84 5.23 9.44 9.42
N ASP A 85 5.62 9.08 8.18
CA ASP A 85 4.89 9.44 6.96
C ASP A 85 3.43 8.95 7.02
N PHE A 86 3.21 7.74 7.52
CA PHE A 86 1.89 7.17 7.70
C PHE A 86 1.08 7.89 8.79
N ALA A 87 1.69 8.14 9.96
CA ALA A 87 1.03 8.82 11.08
C ALA A 87 0.57 10.23 10.70
N ASP A 88 1.42 11.00 10.03
CA ASP A 88 1.07 12.33 9.53
C ASP A 88 -0.13 12.29 8.56
N GLN A 89 -0.13 11.34 7.63
CA GLN A 89 -1.27 11.18 6.72
C GLN A 89 -2.53 10.70 7.44
N LEU A 90 -2.40 9.82 8.45
CA LEU A 90 -3.53 9.34 9.24
C LEU A 90 -4.22 10.51 9.96
N GLU A 91 -3.44 11.35 10.65
CA GLU A 91 -3.98 12.47 11.44
C GLU A 91 -4.51 13.61 10.57
N ASN A 92 -3.77 13.97 9.51
CA ASN A 92 -4.00 15.20 8.76
C ASN A 92 -4.79 15.00 7.46
N ARG A 93 -5.00 13.76 7.01
CA ARG A 93 -5.69 13.46 5.76
C ARG A 93 -6.75 12.37 5.91
N ILE A 94 -6.40 11.19 6.45
CA ILE A 94 -7.30 10.04 6.50
C ILE A 94 -8.44 10.29 7.48
N LEU A 95 -8.13 10.57 8.74
CA LEU A 95 -9.18 10.80 9.77
C LEU A 95 -10.09 11.98 9.44
N PRO A 96 -9.59 13.17 9.01
CA PRO A 96 -10.47 14.27 8.62
C PRO A 96 -11.39 13.91 7.45
N ALA A 97 -10.91 13.20 6.43
CA ALA A 97 -11.72 12.77 5.30
C ALA A 97 -12.80 11.76 5.70
N LEU A 98 -12.42 10.76 6.53
CA LEU A 98 -13.37 9.77 7.03
C LEU A 98 -14.46 10.41 7.93
N ARG A 99 -14.10 11.38 8.78
CA ARG A 99 -15.06 12.16 9.57
C ARG A 99 -16.04 12.97 8.71
N ALA A 100 -15.57 13.43 7.55
CA ALA A 100 -16.40 14.15 6.58
C ALA A 100 -17.25 13.23 5.67
N GLY A 101 -17.17 11.91 5.86
CA GLY A 101 -17.93 10.93 5.07
C GLY A 101 -17.32 10.64 3.68
N PHE A 102 -16.06 11.00 3.45
CA PHE A 102 -15.39 10.77 2.17
C PHE A 102 -14.95 9.31 2.00
N VAL A 103 -14.79 8.89 0.76
CA VAL A 103 -14.10 7.64 0.42
C VAL A 103 -12.60 7.91 0.31
N VAL A 104 -11.82 7.35 1.22
CA VAL A 104 -10.36 7.44 1.22
C VAL A 104 -9.80 6.29 0.38
N LEU A 105 -9.07 6.62 -0.68
CA LEU A 105 -8.41 5.67 -1.58
C LEU A 105 -6.91 5.65 -1.27
N ALA A 106 -6.41 4.55 -0.75
CA ALA A 106 -5.00 4.40 -0.40
C ALA A 106 -4.24 3.61 -1.48
N ASP A 107 -3.26 4.27 -2.14
CA ASP A 107 -2.25 3.63 -3.01
C ASP A 107 -1.15 3.04 -2.12
N ARG A 108 -1.31 1.80 -1.71
CA ARG A 108 -0.62 1.13 -0.61
C ARG A 108 -1.00 1.67 0.77
N TYR A 109 -0.84 0.83 1.73
CA TYR A 109 -1.13 1.08 3.14
C TYR A 109 -0.08 0.40 4.02
N ILE A 110 -0.40 0.17 5.28
CA ILE A 110 0.50 -0.48 6.23
C ILE A 110 0.99 -1.85 5.75
N TYR A 111 0.21 -2.58 4.96
CA TYR A 111 0.53 -3.93 4.52
C TYR A 111 1.78 -4.00 3.62
N THR A 112 1.94 -3.05 2.69
CA THR A 112 3.19 -2.92 1.92
C THR A 112 4.38 -2.61 2.84
N LEU A 113 4.22 -1.75 3.86
CA LEU A 113 5.28 -1.39 4.79
C LEU A 113 5.69 -2.59 5.63
N MET A 114 4.70 -3.27 6.22
CA MET A 114 4.93 -4.49 7.00
C MET A 114 5.60 -5.58 6.17
N ALA A 115 5.12 -5.86 4.95
CA ALA A 115 5.71 -6.86 4.07
C ALA A 115 7.17 -6.56 3.74
N ARG A 116 7.48 -5.30 3.45
CA ARG A 116 8.86 -4.86 3.13
C ARG A 116 9.81 -5.00 4.30
N ASP A 117 9.36 -4.69 5.51
CA ASP A 117 10.19 -4.77 6.71
C ASP A 117 10.38 -6.23 7.16
N ILE A 118 9.32 -7.03 7.16
CA ILE A 118 9.38 -8.46 7.51
C ILE A 118 10.29 -9.23 6.53
N VAL A 119 10.19 -8.98 5.23
CA VAL A 119 11.07 -9.62 4.23
C VAL A 119 12.54 -9.24 4.43
N ARG A 120 12.81 -8.09 5.05
CA ARG A 120 14.16 -7.64 5.44
C ARG A 120 14.60 -8.12 6.81
N GLY A 121 13.82 -8.99 7.45
CA GLY A 121 14.20 -9.64 8.72
C GLY A 121 13.70 -8.92 9.97
N ALA A 122 12.88 -7.88 9.83
CA ALA A 122 12.28 -7.24 10.99
C ALA A 122 11.33 -8.21 11.74
N ASP A 123 11.31 -8.10 13.05
CA ASP A 123 10.41 -8.87 13.90
C ASP A 123 8.94 -8.52 13.60
N ARG A 124 8.10 -9.54 13.44
CA ARG A 124 6.69 -9.37 13.03
C ARG A 124 5.86 -8.62 14.05
N GLU A 125 6.03 -8.94 15.33
CA GLU A 125 5.25 -8.31 16.39
C GLU A 125 5.67 -6.86 16.57
N TRP A 126 6.97 -6.56 16.46
CA TRP A 126 7.45 -5.19 16.45
C TRP A 126 6.88 -4.38 15.29
N VAL A 127 6.91 -4.93 14.06
CA VAL A 127 6.34 -4.25 12.88
C VAL A 127 4.84 -4.03 13.04
N ARG A 128 4.10 -5.01 13.57
CA ARG A 128 2.67 -4.86 13.86
C ARG A 128 2.41 -3.74 14.88
N SER A 129 3.17 -3.71 15.97
CA SER A 129 3.01 -2.69 17.00
C SER A 129 3.27 -1.27 16.46
N LEU A 130 4.21 -1.13 15.52
CA LEU A 130 4.54 0.15 14.88
C LEU A 130 3.34 0.77 14.13
N TYR A 131 2.46 -0.08 13.58
CA TYR A 131 1.26 0.36 12.85
C TYR A 131 -0.04 0.15 13.65
N GLY A 132 0.05 -0.02 14.96
CA GLY A 132 -1.12 -0.23 15.84
C GLY A 132 -2.14 0.91 15.83
N ILE A 133 -1.73 2.11 15.43
CA ILE A 133 -2.60 3.28 15.24
C ILE A 133 -3.42 3.27 13.95
N ALA A 134 -3.13 2.34 13.04
CA ALA A 134 -3.80 2.28 11.74
C ALA A 134 -5.26 1.83 11.89
N LEU A 135 -6.13 2.37 11.03
CA LEU A 135 -7.48 1.86 10.89
C LEU A 135 -7.48 0.60 10.02
N VAL A 136 -8.30 -0.38 10.40
CA VAL A 136 -8.58 -1.53 9.54
C VAL A 136 -9.46 -1.05 8.38
N PRO A 137 -9.04 -1.22 7.13
CA PRO A 137 -9.79 -0.77 5.97
C PRO A 137 -11.11 -1.54 5.80
N ASP A 138 -12.12 -0.86 5.23
CA ASP A 138 -13.36 -1.52 4.82
C ASP A 138 -13.13 -2.54 3.68
N LEU A 139 -12.11 -2.28 2.84
CA LEU A 139 -11.71 -3.17 1.76
C LEU A 139 -10.21 -3.06 1.48
N VAL A 140 -9.56 -4.20 1.32
CA VAL A 140 -8.19 -4.29 0.80
C VAL A 140 -8.20 -5.11 -0.48
N ILE A 141 -7.87 -4.48 -1.61
CA ILE A 141 -7.69 -5.13 -2.90
C ILE A 141 -6.20 -5.36 -3.14
N TYR A 142 -5.81 -6.60 -3.34
CA TYR A 142 -4.46 -6.97 -3.74
C TYR A 142 -4.39 -7.25 -5.25
N LEU A 143 -3.78 -6.34 -6.01
CA LEU A 143 -3.50 -6.53 -7.43
C LEU A 143 -2.30 -7.47 -7.59
N ARG A 144 -2.59 -8.76 -7.75
CA ARG A 144 -1.56 -9.79 -7.91
C ARG A 144 -1.10 -9.86 -9.36
N VAL A 145 0.18 -9.52 -9.59
CA VAL A 145 0.84 -9.56 -10.90
C VAL A 145 2.05 -10.47 -10.81
N SER A 146 2.28 -11.29 -11.83
CA SER A 146 3.44 -12.18 -11.87
C SER A 146 4.76 -11.38 -11.93
N PRO A 147 5.85 -11.87 -11.32
CA PRO A 147 7.14 -11.17 -11.34
C PRO A 147 7.65 -10.89 -12.77
N ALA A 148 7.39 -11.78 -13.73
CA ALA A 148 7.77 -11.58 -15.12
C ALA A 148 7.03 -10.38 -15.74
N GLN A 149 5.71 -10.27 -15.51
CA GLN A 149 4.93 -9.14 -16.00
C GLN A 149 5.28 -7.82 -15.28
N LEU A 150 5.64 -7.90 -13.99
CA LEU A 150 6.14 -6.73 -13.25
C LEU A 150 7.46 -6.23 -13.86
N LEU A 151 8.38 -7.14 -14.17
CA LEU A 151 9.66 -6.82 -14.80
C LEU A 151 9.46 -6.11 -16.15
N GLU A 152 8.64 -6.68 -17.02
CA GLU A 152 8.29 -6.11 -18.33
C GLU A 152 7.71 -4.69 -18.20
N ARG A 153 6.75 -4.49 -17.28
CA ARG A 153 6.12 -3.19 -17.04
C ARG A 153 7.07 -2.16 -16.43
N ASN A 154 8.02 -2.59 -15.60
CA ASN A 154 9.03 -1.70 -15.04
C ASN A 154 10.01 -1.24 -16.12
N PHE A 155 10.51 -2.14 -16.96
CA PHE A 155 11.40 -1.78 -18.07
C PHE A 155 10.72 -0.95 -19.17
N SER A 156 9.39 -1.06 -19.33
CA SER A 156 8.67 -0.19 -20.26
C SER A 156 8.60 1.28 -19.79
N LYS A 157 8.79 1.53 -18.50
CA LYS A 157 8.74 2.87 -17.89
C LYS A 157 10.13 3.44 -17.58
N ASN A 158 11.05 2.61 -17.18
CA ASN A 158 12.37 2.98 -16.72
C ASN A 158 13.43 2.09 -17.36
N PRO A 159 14.59 2.63 -17.76
CA PRO A 159 15.66 1.83 -18.37
C PRO A 159 16.34 0.87 -17.38
N THR A 160 16.16 1.08 -16.07
CA THR A 160 16.78 0.28 -15.01
C THR A 160 15.77 -0.03 -13.90
N LEU A 161 16.00 -1.11 -13.17
CA LEU A 161 15.26 -1.43 -11.94
C LEU A 161 15.74 -0.55 -10.78
N ASP A 162 14.82 -0.15 -9.91
CA ASP A 162 15.17 0.50 -8.64
C ASP A 162 15.88 -0.49 -7.72
N TYR A 163 16.94 -0.03 -7.06
CA TYR A 163 17.79 -0.83 -6.18
C TYR A 163 16.98 -1.50 -5.05
N TRP A 164 16.09 -0.74 -4.40
CA TRP A 164 15.28 -1.22 -3.27
C TRP A 164 14.12 -2.12 -3.72
N GLU A 165 13.56 -1.85 -4.91
CA GLU A 165 12.48 -2.66 -5.49
C GLU A 165 12.98 -3.98 -6.08
N ALA A 166 14.27 -4.03 -6.41
CA ALA A 166 14.96 -5.24 -6.79
C ALA A 166 15.49 -6.05 -5.59
N GLY A 167 15.38 -5.53 -4.35
CA GLY A 167 15.88 -6.20 -3.15
C GLY A 167 17.40 -6.37 -3.12
N MET A 168 18.13 -5.45 -3.78
CA MET A 168 19.60 -5.51 -3.84
C MET A 168 20.25 -5.32 -2.47
N ASP A 169 19.58 -4.60 -1.58
CA ASP A 169 19.96 -4.41 -0.17
C ASP A 169 19.97 -5.71 0.64
N LEU A 170 19.25 -6.73 0.18
CA LEU A 170 19.17 -8.06 0.83
C LEU A 170 20.28 -9.03 0.39
N GLY A 171 21.07 -8.66 -0.62
CA GLY A 171 22.12 -9.54 -1.12
C GLY A 171 21.63 -10.87 -1.72
N LEU A 172 20.38 -10.92 -2.22
CA LEU A 172 19.76 -12.13 -2.76
C LEU A 172 20.46 -12.65 -4.03
N SER A 173 21.07 -11.75 -4.79
CA SER A 173 21.87 -12.03 -5.97
C SER A 173 22.77 -10.85 -6.31
N ARG A 174 23.85 -11.11 -7.08
CA ARG A 174 24.67 -10.05 -7.69
C ARG A 174 24.05 -9.50 -8.98
N ASP A 175 23.18 -10.27 -9.63
CA ASP A 175 22.40 -9.86 -10.77
C ASP A 175 21.09 -9.20 -10.31
N ILE A 176 20.82 -7.99 -10.78
CA ILE A 176 19.67 -7.19 -10.35
C ILE A 176 18.33 -7.81 -10.77
N VAL A 177 18.29 -8.49 -11.93
CA VAL A 177 17.07 -9.13 -12.43
C VAL A 177 16.77 -10.40 -11.62
N ASP A 178 17.79 -11.22 -11.33
CA ASP A 178 17.63 -12.41 -10.49
C ASP A 178 17.27 -12.00 -9.05
N SER A 179 17.90 -10.96 -8.52
CA SER A 179 17.52 -10.37 -7.21
C SER A 179 16.07 -9.91 -7.20
N PHE A 180 15.62 -9.18 -8.23
CA PHE A 180 14.23 -8.76 -8.37
C PHE A 180 13.27 -9.94 -8.31
N PHE A 181 13.51 -11.02 -9.07
CA PHE A 181 12.63 -12.19 -9.04
C PHE A 181 12.57 -12.84 -7.66
N LYS A 182 13.72 -12.97 -6.98
CA LYS A 182 13.78 -13.53 -5.62
C LYS A 182 13.04 -12.66 -4.63
N TYR A 183 13.26 -11.35 -4.67
CA TYR A 183 12.60 -10.39 -3.79
C TYR A 183 11.08 -10.36 -4.01
N GLN A 184 10.62 -10.32 -5.27
CA GLN A 184 9.19 -10.34 -5.56
C GLN A 184 8.50 -11.63 -5.10
N ARG A 185 9.19 -12.78 -5.11
CA ARG A 185 8.67 -14.03 -4.53
C ARG A 185 8.49 -13.92 -3.02
N LEU A 186 9.46 -13.34 -2.29
CA LEU A 186 9.36 -13.12 -0.85
C LEU A 186 8.20 -12.19 -0.50
N ILE A 187 8.07 -11.09 -1.22
CA ILE A 187 6.95 -10.14 -1.05
C ILE A 187 5.61 -10.83 -1.34
N HIS A 188 5.48 -11.62 -2.41
CA HIS A 188 4.26 -12.37 -2.70
C HIS A 188 3.90 -13.39 -1.61
N GLN A 189 4.90 -14.08 -1.04
CA GLN A 189 4.68 -15.01 0.07
C GLN A 189 4.13 -14.27 1.29
N GLU A 190 4.69 -13.10 1.60
CA GLU A 190 4.23 -12.29 2.73
C GLU A 190 2.82 -11.73 2.51
N PHE A 191 2.51 -11.23 1.33
CA PHE A 191 1.14 -10.82 0.97
C PHE A 191 0.14 -11.97 0.99
N ASN A 192 0.54 -13.18 0.63
CA ASN A 192 -0.33 -14.36 0.74
C ASN A 192 -0.67 -14.70 2.20
N ARG A 193 0.27 -14.54 3.14
CA ARG A 193 0.01 -14.69 4.57
C ARG A 193 -0.95 -13.61 5.08
N MET A 194 -0.66 -12.35 4.76
CA MET A 194 -1.49 -11.22 5.16
C MET A 194 -2.91 -11.30 4.60
N ARG A 195 -3.08 -11.79 3.38
CA ARG A 195 -4.39 -11.92 2.75
C ARG A 195 -5.30 -12.88 3.52
N GLU A 196 -4.76 -13.96 4.08
CA GLU A 196 -5.51 -14.92 4.89
C GLU A 196 -5.91 -14.31 6.23
N GLU A 197 -5.02 -13.54 6.84
CA GLU A 197 -5.23 -12.87 8.13
C GLU A 197 -6.20 -11.67 8.00
N PHE A 198 -6.00 -10.83 6.98
CA PHE A 198 -6.72 -9.56 6.81
C PHE A 198 -7.78 -9.59 5.70
N ARG A 199 -8.11 -10.77 5.16
CA ARG A 199 -9.18 -10.99 4.18
C ARG A 199 -9.07 -10.12 2.93
N PHE A 200 -7.87 -10.07 2.30
CA PHE A 200 -7.71 -9.31 1.05
C PHE A 200 -8.50 -9.92 -0.10
N GLU A 201 -9.17 -9.07 -0.87
CA GLU A 201 -9.71 -9.42 -2.16
C GLU A 201 -8.59 -9.43 -3.22
N VAL A 202 -8.34 -10.61 -3.81
CA VAL A 202 -7.24 -10.77 -4.77
C VAL A 202 -7.75 -10.65 -6.19
N ILE A 203 -7.25 -9.65 -6.91
CA ILE A 203 -7.57 -9.43 -8.32
C ILE A 203 -6.34 -9.78 -9.18
N ASN A 204 -6.55 -10.58 -10.23
CA ASN A 204 -5.49 -10.91 -11.20
C ASN A 204 -5.13 -9.69 -12.05
N GLY A 205 -4.02 -9.05 -11.70
CA GLY A 205 -3.50 -7.85 -12.36
C GLY A 205 -2.72 -8.11 -13.66
N ASN A 206 -2.57 -9.38 -14.12
CA ASN A 206 -1.98 -9.69 -15.43
C ASN A 206 -2.93 -9.41 -16.59
N ARG A 207 -4.20 -9.15 -16.32
CA ARG A 207 -5.22 -8.87 -17.33
C ARG A 207 -5.17 -7.42 -17.82
N SER A 208 -6.00 -7.09 -18.81
CA SER A 208 -6.10 -5.73 -19.32
C SER A 208 -6.59 -4.73 -18.25
N ILE A 209 -6.18 -3.46 -18.37
CA ILE A 209 -6.59 -2.37 -17.47
C ILE A 209 -8.11 -2.34 -17.26
N ARG A 210 -8.88 -2.47 -18.36
CA ARG A 210 -10.35 -2.46 -18.33
C ARG A 210 -10.93 -3.67 -17.58
N ALA A 211 -10.35 -4.86 -17.75
CA ALA A 211 -10.83 -6.06 -17.08
C ALA A 211 -10.56 -6.00 -15.56
N VAL A 212 -9.37 -5.55 -15.17
CA VAL A 212 -9.03 -5.31 -13.76
C VAL A 212 -9.94 -4.23 -13.17
N GLY A 213 -10.15 -3.12 -13.89
CA GLY A 213 -11.00 -2.01 -13.44
C GLY A 213 -12.45 -2.43 -13.17
N ARG A 214 -13.03 -3.29 -14.03
CA ARG A 214 -14.39 -3.82 -13.78
C ARG A 214 -14.48 -4.61 -12.47
N ASP A 215 -13.49 -5.45 -12.20
CA ASP A 215 -13.48 -6.24 -10.96
C ASP A 215 -13.26 -5.35 -9.73
N VAL A 216 -12.37 -4.35 -9.82
CA VAL A 216 -12.14 -3.37 -8.75
C VAL A 216 -13.43 -2.62 -8.42
N VAL A 217 -14.11 -2.09 -9.45
CA VAL A 217 -15.38 -1.37 -9.30
C VAL A 217 -16.45 -2.26 -8.67
N ALA A 218 -16.61 -3.51 -9.14
CA ALA A 218 -17.61 -4.43 -8.61
C ALA A 218 -17.43 -4.71 -7.12
N GLN A 219 -16.18 -4.87 -6.65
CA GLN A 219 -15.89 -5.07 -5.22
C GLN A 219 -16.27 -3.83 -4.38
N ILE A 220 -16.05 -2.65 -4.91
CA ILE A 220 -16.29 -1.41 -4.19
C ILE A 220 -17.77 -1.05 -4.16
N ASP A 221 -18.46 -1.20 -5.27
CA ASP A 221 -19.91 -0.97 -5.33
C ASP A 221 -20.65 -1.87 -4.32
N SER A 222 -20.21 -3.11 -4.12
CA SER A 222 -20.80 -4.02 -3.12
C SER A 222 -20.67 -3.53 -1.67
N ILE A 223 -19.68 -2.70 -1.36
CA ILE A 223 -19.44 -2.16 0.00
C ILE A 223 -20.17 -0.83 0.20
N LEU A 224 -20.37 -0.07 -0.87
CA LEU A 224 -21.02 1.23 -0.79
C LEU A 224 -22.57 1.13 -0.84
N GLU A 225 -23.09 0.04 -1.40
CA GLU A 225 -24.54 -0.23 -1.53
C GLU A 225 -25.11 -1.07 -0.36
N GLY A 226 -24.25 -1.65 0.49
CA GLY A 226 -24.63 -2.42 1.68
C GLY A 226 -24.50 -1.60 2.95
#